data_7f95522ece256ee8220333b91d60b3ea
#
_entry.id   7f95522ece256ee8220333b91d60b3ea
#
_cell.length_a   1.000
_cell.length_b   1.000
_cell.length_c   1.000
_cell.angle_alpha   90.00
_cell.angle_beta   90.00
_cell.angle_gamma   90.00
#
_symmetry.space_group_name_H-M   'P 1'
#
loop_
_entity.id
_entity.type
_entity.pdbx_description
1 polymer ?
#
loop_
_entity_poly.entity_id
_entity_poly.type
_entity_poly.pdbx_seq_one_letter_code
_entity_poly.pdbx_strand_id
1 'polypeptide(L)'
;MNLLKGWGLGTLLLLASFLGTSLLGGLEFVKVDFSQRIFIYLLSLIPFWFIQGGTEELVTRGWLLQTVTSKLNLSWGIAISSSLFSILHLGNQGVTALSLISIILVGVLMALYMLKTDNIWGVASLHGAWNFTQGNLVGVAVSGQNAGDSLLRFPTKSGVPDWLSGGALWSRR
;
A
#
# COMPACT_ATOMS: atom_id res chain seq x y z
N MET A 1 7.56 6.07 19.22
CA MET A 1 8.10 6.96 18.17
C MET A 1 8.11 6.35 16.77
N ASN A 2 8.36 5.05 16.60
CA ASN A 2 8.42 4.40 15.28
C ASN A 2 7.07 4.30 14.56
N LEU A 3 5.95 4.16 15.28
CA LEU A 3 4.59 4.17 14.70
C LEU A 3 4.30 5.45 13.94
N LEU A 4 4.50 6.61 14.55
CA LEU A 4 4.26 7.91 13.90
C LEU A 4 5.18 8.16 12.71
N LYS A 5 6.46 7.74 12.82
CA LYS A 5 7.40 7.83 11.69
C LYS A 5 6.99 6.94 10.53
N GLY A 6 6.59 5.68 10.83
CA GLY A 6 6.08 4.77 9.81
C GLY A 6 4.83 5.32 9.13
N TRP A 7 3.85 5.78 9.93
CA TRP A 7 2.61 6.36 9.40
C TRP A 7 2.89 7.57 8.50
N GLY A 8 3.69 8.51 8.97
CA GLY A 8 4.08 9.69 8.18
C GLY A 8 4.78 9.31 6.88
N LEU A 9 5.73 8.36 6.93
CA LEU A 9 6.46 7.92 5.75
C LEU A 9 5.54 7.21 4.74
N GLY A 10 4.66 6.30 5.19
CA GLY A 10 3.70 5.63 4.32
C GLY A 10 2.76 6.60 3.61
N THR A 11 2.23 7.57 4.35
CA THR A 11 1.42 8.65 3.79
C THR A 11 2.21 9.47 2.76
N LEU A 12 3.43 9.90 3.07
CA LEU A 12 4.25 10.73 2.18
C LEU A 12 4.63 10.00 0.90
N LEU A 13 5.04 8.73 0.99
CA LEU A 13 5.41 7.92 -0.18
C LEU A 13 4.20 7.72 -1.11
N LEU A 14 3.02 7.42 -0.54
CA LEU A 14 1.82 7.31 -1.37
C LEU A 14 1.45 8.64 -2.01
N LEU A 15 1.45 9.74 -1.26
CA LEU A 15 1.14 11.07 -1.81
C LEU A 15 2.12 11.47 -2.91
N ALA A 16 3.41 11.14 -2.77
CA ALA A 16 4.40 11.38 -3.84
C ALA A 16 4.07 10.59 -5.11
N SER A 17 3.73 9.30 -4.98
CA SER A 17 3.30 8.46 -6.11
C SER A 17 1.99 8.97 -6.73
N PHE A 18 1.03 9.33 -5.90
CA PHE A 18 -0.25 9.89 -6.33
C PHE A 18 -0.05 11.22 -7.09
N LEU A 19 0.75 12.13 -6.57
CA LEU A 19 1.06 13.40 -7.23
C LEU A 19 1.76 13.18 -8.57
N GLY A 20 2.74 12.27 -8.62
CA GLY A 20 3.42 11.90 -9.87
C GLY A 20 2.45 11.40 -10.93
N THR A 21 1.57 10.45 -10.58
CA THR A 21 0.55 9.92 -11.49
C THR A 21 -0.45 11.00 -11.91
N SER A 22 -0.85 11.87 -10.99
CA SER A 22 -1.78 12.97 -11.27
C SER A 22 -1.19 14.01 -12.23
N LEU A 23 0.07 14.43 -11.99
CA LEU A 23 0.78 15.40 -12.85
C LEU A 23 1.00 14.88 -14.26
N LEU A 24 1.17 13.56 -14.42
CA LEU A 24 1.27 12.91 -15.72
C LEU A 24 -0.10 12.64 -16.37
N GLY A 25 -1.19 13.13 -15.78
CA GLY A 25 -2.55 13.03 -16.32
C GLY A 25 -3.20 11.66 -16.16
N GLY A 26 -2.68 10.82 -15.25
CA GLY A 26 -3.20 9.46 -15.01
C GLY A 26 -4.49 9.41 -14.20
N LEU A 27 -4.83 10.48 -13.47
CA LEU A 27 -5.98 10.55 -12.57
C LEU A 27 -6.90 11.69 -12.93
N GLU A 28 -8.19 11.55 -12.59
CA GLU A 28 -9.22 12.56 -12.79
C GLU A 28 -9.83 12.93 -11.43
N PHE A 29 -9.87 14.24 -11.13
CA PHE A 29 -10.55 14.70 -9.91
C PHE A 29 -12.06 14.66 -10.11
N VAL A 30 -12.79 14.01 -9.20
CA VAL A 30 -14.25 13.91 -9.25
C VAL A 30 -14.92 14.73 -8.17
N LYS A 31 -14.47 14.56 -6.90
CA LYS A 31 -15.10 15.25 -5.78
C LYS A 31 -14.22 15.25 -4.53
N VAL A 32 -14.55 16.14 -3.62
CA VAL A 32 -14.10 16.14 -2.22
C VAL A 32 -15.32 16.09 -1.30
N ASP A 33 -15.20 15.40 -0.17
CA ASP A 33 -16.22 15.32 0.87
C ASP A 33 -15.63 15.80 2.20
N PHE A 34 -16.07 16.96 2.68
CA PHE A 34 -15.68 17.54 3.97
C PHE A 34 -16.79 17.40 5.04
N SER A 35 -17.73 16.46 4.86
CA SER A 35 -18.77 16.21 5.84
C SER A 35 -18.19 15.69 7.17
N GLN A 36 -18.82 16.03 8.29
CA GLN A 36 -18.46 15.46 9.59
C GLN A 36 -18.51 13.92 9.58
N ARG A 37 -19.45 13.36 8.82
CA ARG A 37 -19.59 11.91 8.64
C ARG A 37 -18.30 11.29 8.09
N ILE A 38 -17.70 11.87 7.05
CA ILE A 38 -16.47 11.31 6.45
C ILE A 38 -15.30 11.38 7.44
N PHE A 39 -15.15 12.45 8.22
CA PHE A 39 -14.09 12.55 9.20
C PHE A 39 -14.19 11.48 10.30
N ILE A 40 -15.40 11.25 10.84
CA ILE A 40 -15.64 10.19 11.82
C ILE A 40 -15.33 8.81 11.20
N TYR A 41 -15.79 8.57 9.99
CA TYR A 41 -15.52 7.33 9.26
C TYR A 41 -14.02 7.09 9.07
N LEU A 42 -13.28 8.09 8.58
CA LEU A 42 -11.84 7.99 8.38
C LEU A 42 -11.10 7.69 9.68
N LEU A 43 -11.43 8.38 10.77
CA LEU A 43 -10.82 8.13 12.07
C LEU A 43 -11.09 6.69 12.56
N SER A 44 -12.29 6.17 12.33
CA SER A 44 -12.63 4.80 12.70
C SER A 44 -11.86 3.74 11.92
N LEU A 45 -11.40 4.04 10.69
CA LEU A 45 -10.66 3.10 9.84
C LEU A 45 -9.17 2.99 10.17
N ILE A 46 -8.57 3.97 10.85
CA ILE A 46 -7.14 3.96 11.19
C ILE A 46 -6.71 2.67 11.88
N PRO A 47 -7.37 2.20 12.97
CA PRO A 47 -6.99 0.96 13.62
C PRO A 47 -7.16 -0.27 12.72
N PHE A 48 -8.16 -0.31 11.85
CA PHE A 48 -8.38 -1.43 10.93
C PHE A 48 -7.26 -1.53 9.90
N TRP A 49 -6.84 -0.42 9.30
CA TRP A 49 -5.72 -0.41 8.36
C TRP A 49 -4.38 -0.75 9.03
N PHE A 50 -4.20 -0.31 10.28
CA PHE A 50 -3.03 -0.70 11.07
C PHE A 50 -3.00 -2.21 11.35
N ILE A 51 -4.14 -2.80 11.72
CA ILE A 51 -4.26 -4.25 11.95
C ILE A 51 -4.04 -5.02 10.65
N GLN A 52 -4.67 -4.61 9.55
CA GLN A 52 -4.55 -5.27 8.24
C GLN A 52 -3.09 -5.25 7.76
N GLY A 53 -2.47 -4.07 7.65
CA GLY A 53 -1.07 -3.95 7.25
C GLY A 53 -0.13 -4.65 8.24
N GLY A 54 -0.41 -4.54 9.54
CA GLY A 54 0.36 -5.19 10.59
C GLY A 54 0.34 -6.72 10.50
N THR A 55 -0.81 -7.30 10.19
CA THR A 55 -0.92 -8.76 10.02
C THR A 55 -0.08 -9.25 8.84
N GLU A 56 -0.14 -8.56 7.71
CA GLU A 56 0.67 -8.91 6.54
C GLU A 56 2.18 -8.75 6.80
N GLU A 57 2.58 -7.69 7.50
CA GLU A 57 3.97 -7.47 7.86
C GLU A 57 4.49 -8.47 8.90
N LEU A 58 3.67 -8.87 9.87
CA LEU A 58 4.04 -9.92 10.84
C LEU A 58 4.36 -11.24 10.15
N VAL A 59 3.54 -11.64 9.17
CA VAL A 59 3.75 -12.90 8.43
C VAL A 59 4.97 -12.78 7.52
N THR A 60 5.08 -11.72 6.74
CA THR A 60 6.09 -11.60 5.69
C THR A 60 7.44 -11.11 6.19
N ARG A 61 7.49 -10.11 7.08
CA ARG A 61 8.74 -9.51 7.60
C ARG A 61 9.07 -9.99 9.00
N GLY A 62 8.07 -10.16 9.86
CA GLY A 62 8.28 -10.66 11.21
C GLY A 62 8.70 -12.13 11.25
N TRP A 63 8.05 -12.96 10.46
CA TRP A 63 8.28 -14.41 10.46
C TRP A 63 9.08 -14.89 9.24
N LEU A 64 8.57 -14.75 8.02
CA LEU A 64 9.16 -15.37 6.84
C LEU A 64 10.56 -14.82 6.51
N LEU A 65 10.70 -13.50 6.46
CA LEU A 65 11.99 -12.87 6.17
C LEU A 65 13.05 -13.33 7.17
N GLN A 66 12.74 -13.32 8.47
CA GLN A 66 13.67 -13.74 9.53
C GLN A 66 14.03 -15.22 9.42
N THR A 67 13.02 -16.08 9.21
CA THR A 67 13.21 -17.53 9.08
C THR A 67 14.08 -17.89 7.88
N VAL A 68 13.84 -17.29 6.71
CA VAL A 68 14.64 -17.55 5.52
C VAL A 68 16.04 -17.00 5.66
N THR A 69 16.18 -15.79 6.22
CA THR A 69 17.50 -15.16 6.46
C THR A 69 18.36 -16.03 7.36
N SER A 70 17.80 -16.63 8.43
CA SER A 70 18.54 -17.47 9.36
C SER A 70 18.98 -18.81 8.76
N LYS A 71 18.24 -19.33 7.76
CA LYS A 71 18.54 -20.63 7.12
C LYS A 71 19.39 -20.50 5.86
N LEU A 72 19.29 -19.38 5.16
CA LEU A 72 19.99 -19.14 3.89
C LEU A 72 20.88 -17.88 4.02
N ASN A 73 20.34 -16.72 3.67
CA ASN A 73 20.99 -15.41 3.84
C ASN A 73 19.96 -14.28 3.66
N LEU A 74 20.39 -13.06 3.91
CA LEU A 74 19.54 -11.87 3.85
C LEU A 74 18.92 -11.64 2.47
N SER A 75 19.69 -11.84 1.40
CA SER A 75 19.19 -11.63 0.02
C SER A 75 18.03 -12.57 -0.30
N TRP A 76 18.15 -13.84 0.07
CA TRP A 76 17.06 -14.82 -0.06
C TRP A 76 15.87 -14.50 0.87
N GLY A 77 16.14 -14.00 2.08
CA GLY A 77 15.10 -13.54 3.00
C GLY A 77 14.24 -12.45 2.37
N ILE A 78 14.86 -11.41 1.80
CA ILE A 78 14.17 -10.31 1.11
C ILE A 78 13.44 -10.83 -0.13
N ALA A 79 14.12 -11.60 -0.99
CA ALA A 79 13.54 -12.08 -2.25
C ALA A 79 12.29 -12.95 -2.01
N ILE A 80 12.40 -13.96 -1.13
CA ILE A 80 11.30 -14.90 -0.88
C ILE A 80 10.13 -14.22 -0.16
N SER A 81 10.39 -13.38 0.85
CA SER A 81 9.31 -12.69 1.57
C SER A 81 8.57 -11.68 0.69
N SER A 82 9.28 -10.96 -0.18
CA SER A 82 8.67 -10.01 -1.12
C SER A 82 7.92 -10.72 -2.25
N SER A 83 8.44 -11.85 -2.74
CA SER A 83 7.75 -12.67 -3.75
C SER A 83 6.47 -13.30 -3.18
N LEU A 84 6.52 -13.87 -1.96
CA LEU A 84 5.32 -14.40 -1.32
C LEU A 84 4.28 -13.29 -1.09
N PHE A 85 4.71 -12.11 -0.65
CA PHE A 85 3.82 -10.96 -0.50
C PHE A 85 3.06 -10.65 -1.81
N SER A 86 3.75 -10.68 -2.95
CA SER A 86 3.12 -10.52 -4.26
C SER A 86 2.20 -11.70 -4.64
N ILE A 87 2.61 -12.92 -4.37
CA ILE A 87 1.82 -14.14 -4.66
C ILE A 87 0.47 -14.11 -3.91
N LEU A 88 0.45 -13.63 -2.68
CA LEU A 88 -0.79 -13.50 -1.90
C LEU A 88 -1.82 -12.54 -2.55
N HIS A 89 -1.38 -11.69 -3.48
CA HIS A 89 -2.25 -10.79 -4.24
C HIS A 89 -2.78 -11.38 -5.55
N LEU A 90 -2.38 -12.60 -5.93
CA LEU A 90 -2.83 -13.24 -7.19
C LEU A 90 -4.35 -13.44 -7.27
N GLY A 91 -5.02 -13.59 -6.12
CA GLY A 91 -6.48 -13.72 -6.05
C GLY A 91 -7.24 -12.39 -6.15
N ASN A 92 -6.55 -11.26 -6.22
CA ASN A 92 -7.18 -9.95 -6.27
C ASN A 92 -7.69 -9.60 -7.67
N GLN A 93 -8.69 -8.72 -7.74
CA GLN A 93 -9.25 -8.30 -9.03
C GLN A 93 -8.27 -7.40 -9.78
N GLY A 94 -8.15 -7.60 -11.09
CA GLY A 94 -7.36 -6.74 -11.95
C GLY A 94 -5.84 -6.91 -11.87
N VAL A 95 -5.38 -8.04 -11.34
CA VAL A 95 -3.94 -8.38 -11.26
C VAL A 95 -3.35 -8.52 -12.65
N THR A 96 -2.19 -7.87 -12.86
CA THR A 96 -1.37 -7.96 -14.07
C THR A 96 0.08 -8.30 -13.69
N ALA A 97 0.89 -8.74 -14.64
CA ALA A 97 2.32 -8.98 -14.40
C ALA A 97 3.02 -7.72 -13.87
N LEU A 98 2.67 -6.54 -14.40
CA LEU A 98 3.23 -5.25 -13.96
C LEU A 98 2.85 -4.96 -12.50
N SER A 99 1.59 -5.19 -12.11
CA SER A 99 1.15 -4.98 -10.74
C SER A 99 1.85 -5.94 -9.75
N LEU A 100 2.09 -7.19 -10.14
CA LEU A 100 2.84 -8.15 -9.32
C LEU A 100 4.30 -7.71 -9.11
N ILE A 101 4.96 -7.23 -10.17
CA ILE A 101 6.31 -6.67 -10.06
C ILE A 101 6.32 -5.46 -9.11
N SER A 102 5.34 -4.57 -9.25
CA SER A 102 5.20 -3.39 -8.36
C SER A 102 5.01 -3.80 -6.91
N ILE A 103 4.18 -4.82 -6.63
CA ILE A 103 3.97 -5.36 -5.27
C ILE A 103 5.25 -5.98 -4.71
N ILE A 104 6.07 -6.68 -5.55
CA ILE A 104 7.38 -7.18 -5.12
C ILE A 104 8.28 -6.01 -4.70
N LEU A 105 8.34 -4.94 -5.50
CA LEU A 105 9.17 -3.77 -5.20
C LEU A 105 8.73 -3.06 -3.90
N VAL A 106 7.42 -2.91 -3.69
CA VAL A 106 6.88 -2.43 -2.41
C VAL A 106 7.26 -3.39 -1.28
N GLY A 107 7.19 -4.69 -1.53
CA GLY A 107 7.63 -5.73 -0.60
C GLY A 107 9.10 -5.58 -0.19
N VAL A 108 9.99 -5.33 -1.14
CA VAL A 108 11.41 -5.03 -0.88
C VAL A 108 11.57 -3.76 -0.07
N LEU A 109 10.85 -2.69 -0.41
CA LEU A 109 10.86 -1.43 0.35
C LEU A 109 10.49 -1.64 1.83
N MET A 110 9.40 -2.40 2.10
CA MET A 110 8.95 -2.74 3.45
C MET A 110 10.01 -3.57 4.21
N ALA A 111 10.63 -4.54 3.53
CA ALA A 111 11.70 -5.35 4.11
C ALA A 111 12.92 -4.50 4.49
N LEU A 112 13.37 -3.63 3.60
CA LEU A 112 14.50 -2.73 3.84
C LEU A 112 14.20 -1.73 4.97
N TYR A 113 12.97 -1.19 5.02
CA TYR A 113 12.56 -0.29 6.11
C TYR A 113 12.58 -1.01 7.46
N MET A 114 12.01 -2.23 7.54
CA MET A 114 12.05 -3.03 8.76
C MET A 114 13.48 -3.34 9.19
N LEU A 115 14.33 -3.81 8.28
CA LEU A 115 15.74 -4.12 8.57
C LEU A 115 16.51 -2.89 9.06
N LYS A 116 16.26 -1.71 8.45
CA LYS A 116 16.91 -0.46 8.87
C LYS A 116 16.47 0.02 10.24
N THR A 117 15.21 -0.20 10.59
CA THR A 117 14.62 0.32 11.84
C THR A 117 14.59 -0.70 12.96
N ASP A 118 14.82 -1.99 12.65
CA ASP A 118 14.67 -3.14 13.54
C ASP A 118 13.34 -3.10 14.30
N ASN A 119 12.25 -2.71 13.58
CA ASN A 119 10.98 -2.44 14.24
C ASN A 119 9.77 -2.80 13.38
N ILE A 120 9.10 -3.89 13.76
CA ILE A 120 7.89 -4.38 13.06
C ILE A 120 6.72 -3.39 13.12
N TRP A 121 6.57 -2.66 14.24
CA TRP A 121 5.48 -1.69 14.40
C TRP A 121 5.63 -0.49 13.46
N GLY A 122 6.87 -0.13 13.13
CA GLY A 122 7.17 0.93 12.17
C GLY A 122 6.73 0.56 10.76
N VAL A 123 7.08 -0.67 10.30
CA VAL A 123 6.68 -1.13 8.96
C VAL A 123 5.18 -1.44 8.89
N ALA A 124 4.58 -2.00 9.92
CA ALA A 124 3.13 -2.19 10.03
C ALA A 124 2.38 -0.86 9.89
N SER A 125 2.87 0.18 10.57
CA SER A 125 2.31 1.52 10.49
C SER A 125 2.50 2.17 9.12
N LEU A 126 3.65 1.98 8.49
CA LEU A 126 3.93 2.45 7.14
C LEU A 126 2.95 1.82 6.13
N HIS A 127 2.76 0.49 6.20
CA HIS A 127 1.85 -0.24 5.33
C HIS A 127 0.39 0.18 5.54
N GLY A 128 -0.06 0.21 6.78
CA GLY A 128 -1.43 0.66 7.10
C GLY A 128 -1.70 2.09 6.64
N ALA A 129 -0.74 3.01 6.82
CA ALA A 129 -0.84 4.39 6.36
C ALA A 129 -0.85 4.51 4.83
N TRP A 130 -0.05 3.71 4.13
CA TRP A 130 -0.07 3.61 2.68
C TRP A 130 -1.48 3.24 2.19
N ASN A 131 -2.05 2.14 2.70
CA ASN A 131 -3.36 1.65 2.30
C ASN A 131 -4.49 2.62 2.68
N PHE A 132 -4.45 3.19 3.89
CA PHE A 132 -5.40 4.21 4.34
C PHE A 132 -5.37 5.45 3.44
N THR A 133 -4.18 5.96 3.14
CA THR A 133 -4.02 7.14 2.28
C THR A 133 -4.53 6.87 0.89
N GLN A 134 -4.18 5.71 0.31
CA GLN A 134 -4.62 5.29 -1.01
C GLN A 134 -6.14 5.13 -1.10
N GLY A 135 -6.71 4.35 -0.19
CA GLY A 135 -8.12 4.00 -0.25
C GLY A 135 -9.06 5.11 0.23
N ASN A 136 -8.71 5.76 1.33
CA ASN A 136 -9.63 6.59 2.07
C ASN A 136 -9.30 8.09 2.05
N LEU A 137 -8.03 8.49 1.84
CA LEU A 137 -7.74 9.90 1.60
C LEU A 137 -7.88 10.27 0.12
N VAL A 138 -7.19 9.56 -0.79
CA VAL A 138 -7.22 9.93 -2.23
C VAL A 138 -8.24 9.14 -3.05
N GLY A 139 -8.82 8.08 -2.50
CA GLY A 139 -9.95 7.38 -3.10
C GLY A 139 -9.60 6.50 -4.30
N VAL A 140 -8.40 5.92 -4.32
CA VAL A 140 -7.94 4.93 -5.30
C VAL A 140 -8.16 3.52 -4.74
N ALA A 141 -8.37 2.52 -5.59
CA ALA A 141 -8.51 1.13 -5.14
C ALA A 141 -7.25 0.64 -4.43
N VAL A 142 -7.41 -0.16 -3.37
CA VAL A 142 -6.32 -0.79 -2.65
C VAL A 142 -6.25 -2.26 -3.06
N SER A 143 -5.19 -2.64 -3.76
CA SER A 143 -4.98 -4.01 -4.22
C SER A 143 -6.21 -4.63 -4.93
N GLY A 144 -6.87 -3.88 -5.80
CA GLY A 144 -8.06 -4.32 -6.55
C GLY A 144 -9.37 -4.25 -5.77
N GLN A 145 -9.34 -3.82 -4.51
CA GLN A 145 -10.51 -3.75 -3.65
C GLN A 145 -10.98 -2.30 -3.44
N ASN A 146 -12.29 -2.13 -3.34
CA ASN A 146 -12.86 -0.84 -2.95
C ASN A 146 -12.75 -0.67 -1.43
N ALA A 147 -12.01 0.35 -1.00
CA ALA A 147 -11.79 0.65 0.41
C ALA A 147 -12.94 1.42 1.10
N GLY A 148 -14.10 1.56 0.44
CA GLY A 148 -15.24 2.32 0.98
C GLY A 148 -15.17 3.82 0.67
N ASP A 149 -15.74 4.66 1.55
CA ASP A 149 -15.78 6.11 1.36
C ASP A 149 -14.38 6.75 1.50
N SER A 150 -14.19 7.89 0.85
CA SER A 150 -12.91 8.61 0.81
C SER A 150 -13.10 10.13 0.88
N LEU A 151 -12.11 10.82 1.45
CA LEU A 151 -12.08 12.28 1.51
C LEU A 151 -12.06 12.91 0.10
N LEU A 152 -11.16 12.38 -0.74
CA LEU A 152 -11.03 12.77 -2.14
C LEU A 152 -11.43 11.58 -3.02
N ARG A 153 -11.83 11.85 -4.26
CA ARG A 153 -12.10 10.80 -5.25
C ARG A 153 -11.36 11.11 -6.55
N PHE A 154 -10.36 10.27 -6.82
CA PHE A 154 -9.52 10.32 -8.00
C PHE A 154 -9.51 8.97 -8.74
N PRO A 155 -10.52 8.65 -9.55
CA PRO A 155 -10.46 7.48 -10.41
C PRO A 155 -9.36 7.63 -11.46
N THR A 156 -8.89 6.50 -11.95
CA THR A 156 -7.99 6.46 -13.10
C THR A 156 -8.71 6.97 -14.33
N LYS A 157 -8.08 7.87 -15.08
CA LYS A 157 -8.61 8.41 -16.32
C LYS A 157 -8.64 7.32 -17.41
N SER A 158 -9.71 7.32 -18.22
CA SER A 158 -9.85 6.36 -19.32
C SER A 158 -8.74 6.52 -20.36
N GLY A 159 -8.23 5.40 -20.90
CA GLY A 159 -7.19 5.39 -21.94
C GLY A 159 -5.77 5.61 -21.43
N VAL A 160 -5.57 5.72 -20.14
CA VAL A 160 -4.23 5.83 -19.53
C VAL A 160 -3.55 4.46 -19.56
N PRO A 161 -2.28 4.37 -20.00
CA PRO A 161 -1.56 3.10 -20.02
C PRO A 161 -1.31 2.55 -18.61
N ASP A 162 -1.29 1.22 -18.48
CA ASP A 162 -1.17 0.53 -17.20
C ASP A 162 0.10 0.89 -16.41
N TRP A 163 1.21 1.19 -17.09
CA TRP A 163 2.45 1.58 -16.43
C TRP A 163 2.34 2.92 -15.66
N LEU A 164 1.42 3.80 -16.08
CA LEU A 164 1.16 5.07 -15.40
C LEU A 164 0.04 4.94 -14.36
N SER A 165 -1.02 4.22 -14.71
CA SER A 165 -2.20 4.06 -13.84
C SER A 165 -2.05 2.97 -12.78
N GLY A 166 -1.07 2.07 -12.95
CA GLY A 166 -0.98 0.83 -12.17
C GLY A 166 -1.98 -0.25 -12.60
N GLY A 167 -2.72 0.00 -13.71
CA GLY A 167 -3.69 -0.93 -14.28
C GLY A 167 -4.96 -1.09 -13.45
N ALA A 168 -5.72 -2.14 -13.74
CA ALA A 168 -7.02 -2.41 -13.11
C ALA A 168 -6.94 -2.67 -11.60
N LEU A 169 -5.77 -3.07 -11.09
CA LEU A 169 -5.53 -3.28 -9.66
C LEU A 169 -5.64 -1.97 -8.84
N TRP A 170 -5.35 -0.83 -9.45
CA TRP A 170 -5.34 0.49 -8.83
C TRP A 170 -6.50 1.39 -9.30
N SER A 171 -7.36 0.88 -10.18
CA SER A 171 -8.51 1.64 -10.67
C SER A 171 -9.79 1.26 -9.93
N ARG A 172 -10.52 2.26 -9.39
CA ARG A 172 -11.91 2.07 -8.99
C ARG A 172 -12.77 2.02 -10.25
N ARG A 173 -13.42 0.91 -10.49
CA ARG A 173 -14.54 0.82 -11.43
C ARG A 173 -15.82 1.31 -10.77
#